data_ec37ded1ccb15949319d0e4cf1be07e7
#
_entry.id   ec37ded1ccb15949319d0e4cf1be07e7
#
_cell.length_a   1.000
_cell.length_b   1.000
_cell.length_c   1.000
_cell.angle_alpha   90.00
_cell.angle_beta   90.00
_cell.angle_gamma   90.00
#
_symmetry.space_group_name_H-M   'P 1'
#
loop_
_entity.id
_entity.type
_entity.pdbx_description
1 polymer ?
#
loop_
_entity_poly.entity_id
_entity_poly.type
_entity_poly.pdbx_seq_one_letter_code
_entity_poly.pdbx_strand_id
1 'polypeptide(L)'
;MRADQSKHLARDLERGELDLALYKRESGEKGAIAVWPERVHWVTSKSHPIDVNVASVPLIGFPLGCIYRAGAIHALESAGRTWHTAYTSSSLAGIQAAVAAGMGLSILSEMSIQAEHRVLTAKDGFAPINRTEVALMAAPGASPATLRLADRLAEFCDNVQAKAA
;
A
#
# COMPACT_ATOMS: atom_id res chain seq x y z
N MET A 1 2.06 16.55 14.17
CA MET A 1 2.18 15.28 13.43
C MET A 1 0.79 14.74 13.16
N ARG A 2 0.52 14.29 11.93
CA ARG A 2 -0.78 13.74 11.49
C ARG A 2 -0.55 12.45 10.73
N ALA A 3 -1.46 11.47 10.88
CA ALA A 3 -1.51 10.27 10.07
C ALA A 3 -2.82 10.28 9.26
N ASP A 4 -2.72 10.07 7.95
CA ASP A 4 -3.85 10.10 7.04
C ASP A 4 -3.53 9.25 5.78
N GLN A 5 -4.47 9.12 4.85
CA GLN A 5 -4.24 8.48 3.57
C GLN A 5 -3.21 9.27 2.72
N SER A 6 -2.38 8.55 1.97
CA SER A 6 -1.31 9.14 1.14
C SER A 6 -1.80 10.29 0.25
N LYS A 7 -2.97 10.15 -0.37
CA LYS A 7 -3.57 11.19 -1.21
C LYS A 7 -3.86 12.50 -0.45
N HIS A 8 -4.30 12.39 0.80
CA HIS A 8 -4.55 13.58 1.64
C HIS A 8 -3.24 14.24 2.05
N LEU A 9 -2.25 13.44 2.47
CA LEU A 9 -0.93 13.96 2.86
C LEU A 9 -0.23 14.65 1.68
N ALA A 10 -0.28 14.06 0.47
CA ALA A 10 0.28 14.68 -0.73
C ALA A 10 -0.38 16.02 -1.05
N ARG A 11 -1.71 16.06 -1.07
CA ARG A 11 -2.47 17.30 -1.30
C ARG A 11 -2.14 18.39 -0.29
N ASP A 12 -2.06 18.03 0.98
CA ASP A 12 -1.84 19.00 2.05
C ASP A 12 -0.40 19.52 2.08
N LEU A 13 0.56 18.68 1.63
CA LEU A 13 1.94 19.11 1.36
C LEU A 13 1.99 20.12 0.20
N GLU A 14 1.30 19.85 -0.91
CA GLU A 14 1.20 20.77 -2.06
C GLU A 14 0.58 22.12 -1.71
N ARG A 15 -0.36 22.14 -0.75
CA ARG A 15 -0.99 23.37 -0.24
C ARG A 15 -0.17 24.11 0.81
N GLY A 16 0.98 23.57 1.22
CA GLY A 16 1.79 24.11 2.28
C GLY A 16 1.17 23.98 3.69
N GLU A 17 0.18 23.11 3.84
CA GLU A 17 -0.41 22.76 5.13
C GLU A 17 0.47 21.78 5.93
N LEU A 18 1.42 21.15 5.24
CA LEU A 18 2.47 20.29 5.81
C LEU A 18 3.83 20.73 5.27
N ASP A 19 4.84 20.77 6.15
CA ASP A 19 6.22 21.05 5.76
C ASP A 19 6.95 19.80 5.27
N LEU A 20 6.55 18.62 5.74
CA LEU A 20 7.16 17.31 5.46
C LEU A 20 6.09 16.22 5.48
N ALA A 21 6.18 15.29 4.54
CA ALA A 21 5.27 14.15 4.49
C ALA A 21 5.99 12.88 4.04
N LEU A 22 5.64 11.76 4.69
CA LEU A 22 6.02 10.41 4.29
C LEU A 22 4.76 9.69 3.84
N TYR A 23 4.69 9.32 2.56
CA TYR A 23 3.49 8.70 2.00
C TYR A 23 3.81 7.75 0.83
N LYS A 24 2.85 6.91 0.47
CA LYS A 24 2.97 5.96 -0.64
C LYS A 24 2.47 6.58 -1.93
N ARG A 25 3.21 6.33 -3.02
CA ARG A 25 2.88 6.78 -4.37
C ARG A 25 3.28 5.74 -5.41
N GLU A 26 2.97 5.98 -6.68
CA GLU A 26 3.49 5.16 -7.79
C GLU A 26 5.01 5.37 -7.94
N SER A 27 5.72 4.31 -8.31
CA SER A 27 7.17 4.38 -8.47
C SER A 27 7.56 5.23 -9.67
N GLY A 28 8.60 6.05 -9.48
CA GLY A 28 9.21 6.85 -10.56
C GLY A 28 8.74 8.29 -10.62
N GLU A 29 7.86 8.73 -9.76
CA GLU A 29 7.53 10.15 -9.62
C GLU A 29 8.71 10.94 -9.06
N LYS A 30 8.91 12.19 -9.56
CA LYS A 30 10.05 13.05 -9.18
C LYS A 30 9.76 13.84 -7.89
N GLY A 31 10.81 14.48 -7.37
CA GLY A 31 10.71 15.51 -6.33
C GLY A 31 10.83 15.00 -4.89
N ALA A 32 11.04 13.71 -4.67
CA ALA A 32 11.26 13.20 -3.33
C ALA A 32 12.68 13.47 -2.82
N ILE A 33 12.82 13.70 -1.50
CA ILE A 33 14.11 13.72 -0.80
C ILE A 33 14.70 12.31 -0.80
N ALA A 34 13.86 11.30 -0.49
CA ALA A 34 14.24 9.90 -0.51
C ALA A 34 13.03 9.03 -0.89
N VAL A 35 13.29 7.86 -1.47
CA VAL A 35 12.27 6.89 -1.86
C VAL A 35 12.69 5.48 -1.46
N TRP A 36 11.72 4.68 -1.06
CA TRP A 36 11.91 3.27 -0.71
C TRP A 36 10.94 2.42 -1.54
N PRO A 37 11.44 1.62 -2.48
CA PRO A 37 10.63 0.72 -3.27
C PRO A 37 9.85 -0.24 -2.38
N GLU A 38 8.60 -0.47 -2.72
CA GLU A 38 7.72 -1.34 -1.97
C GLU A 38 7.24 -2.48 -2.87
N ARG A 39 7.35 -3.71 -2.38
CA ARG A 39 6.75 -4.88 -3.03
C ARG A 39 5.37 -5.10 -2.46
N VAL A 40 4.40 -5.25 -3.32
CA VAL A 40 3.02 -5.52 -2.94
C VAL A 40 2.54 -6.82 -3.59
N HIS A 41 1.73 -7.57 -2.87
CA HIS A 41 1.30 -8.90 -3.28
C HIS A 41 -0.20 -9.06 -3.08
N TRP A 42 -0.82 -9.82 -3.98
CA TRP A 42 -2.12 -10.38 -3.74
C TRP A 42 -2.03 -11.42 -2.62
N VAL A 43 -2.96 -11.35 -1.69
CA VAL A 43 -3.01 -12.27 -0.56
C VAL A 43 -4.41 -12.81 -0.32
N THR A 44 -4.47 -14.07 0.12
CA THR A 44 -5.68 -14.76 0.58
C THR A 44 -5.39 -15.46 1.90
N SER A 45 -6.41 -16.03 2.51
CA SER A 45 -6.23 -16.91 3.68
C SER A 45 -5.42 -18.15 3.31
N LYS A 46 -4.55 -18.57 4.19
CA LYS A 46 -3.85 -19.85 4.09
C LYS A 46 -4.74 -21.03 4.46
N SER A 47 -5.58 -20.85 5.47
CA SER A 47 -6.47 -21.89 6.00
C SER A 47 -7.84 -21.95 5.32
N HIS A 48 -8.30 -20.78 4.80
CA HIS A 48 -9.59 -20.63 4.14
C HIS A 48 -9.42 -19.89 2.81
N PRO A 49 -8.65 -20.44 1.84
CA PRO A 49 -8.38 -19.76 0.60
C PRO A 49 -9.65 -19.59 -0.22
N ILE A 50 -9.81 -18.41 -0.81
CA ILE A 50 -10.88 -18.16 -1.77
C ILE A 50 -10.57 -18.95 -3.05
N ASP A 51 -11.60 -19.53 -3.65
CA ASP A 51 -11.48 -20.10 -4.99
C ASP A 51 -11.09 -18.98 -5.97
N VAL A 52 -9.95 -19.13 -6.59
CA VAL A 52 -9.42 -18.13 -7.53
C VAL A 52 -10.25 -17.98 -8.81
N ASN A 53 -11.13 -18.94 -9.11
CA ASN A 53 -12.00 -18.98 -10.28
C ASN A 53 -13.43 -18.48 -10.00
N VAL A 54 -13.68 -17.86 -8.83
CA VAL A 54 -15.01 -17.29 -8.54
C VAL A 54 -15.45 -16.30 -9.61
N ALA A 55 -16.75 -16.28 -9.90
CA ALA A 55 -17.34 -15.38 -10.88
C ALA A 55 -17.15 -13.91 -10.52
N SER A 56 -17.09 -13.57 -9.23
CA SER A 56 -16.83 -12.22 -8.74
C SER A 56 -15.87 -12.27 -7.55
N VAL A 57 -14.72 -11.61 -7.69
CA VAL A 57 -13.65 -11.62 -6.68
C VAL A 57 -14.09 -10.81 -5.46
N PRO A 58 -14.16 -11.42 -4.27
CA PRO A 58 -14.44 -10.69 -3.04
C PRO A 58 -13.19 -9.90 -2.62
N LEU A 59 -13.21 -8.58 -2.80
CA LEU A 59 -12.10 -7.70 -2.50
C LEU A 59 -12.21 -7.12 -1.09
N ILE A 60 -11.17 -7.32 -0.29
CA ILE A 60 -10.95 -6.67 0.99
C ILE A 60 -10.00 -5.50 0.75
N GLY A 61 -10.34 -4.31 1.23
CA GLY A 61 -9.47 -3.16 0.98
C GLY A 61 -9.64 -2.03 1.97
N PHE A 62 -8.69 -1.12 1.90
CA PHE A 62 -8.79 0.17 2.58
C PHE A 62 -9.89 1.03 1.94
N PRO A 63 -10.32 2.13 2.59
CA PRO A 63 -11.28 3.07 2.01
C PRO A 63 -10.84 3.61 0.64
N LEU A 64 -11.76 4.23 -0.07
CA LEU A 64 -11.50 4.90 -1.35
C LEU A 64 -10.36 5.92 -1.20
N GLY A 65 -9.48 5.98 -2.21
CA GLY A 65 -8.27 6.82 -2.19
C GLY A 65 -6.99 6.08 -1.76
N CYS A 66 -7.10 4.84 -1.29
CA CYS A 66 -5.92 4.01 -1.03
C CYS A 66 -5.32 3.50 -2.36
N ILE A 67 -4.02 3.71 -2.54
CA ILE A 67 -3.28 3.29 -3.74
C ILE A 67 -3.34 1.77 -3.95
N TYR A 68 -3.30 0.97 -2.90
CA TYR A 68 -3.40 -0.49 -2.99
C TYR A 68 -4.77 -0.93 -3.50
N ARG A 69 -5.84 -0.33 -2.97
CA ARG A 69 -7.19 -0.61 -3.46
C ARG A 69 -7.35 -0.24 -4.93
N ALA A 70 -6.85 0.92 -5.33
CA ALA A 70 -6.89 1.35 -6.73
C ALA A 70 -6.11 0.39 -7.62
N GLY A 71 -4.91 -0.01 -7.21
CA GLY A 71 -4.09 -0.99 -7.93
C GLY A 71 -4.76 -2.37 -8.05
N ALA A 72 -5.44 -2.83 -6.98
CA ALA A 72 -6.21 -4.07 -7.00
C ALA A 72 -7.34 -4.03 -8.03
N ILE A 73 -8.15 -2.97 -7.99
CA ILE A 73 -9.28 -2.78 -8.90
C ILE A 73 -8.77 -2.73 -10.34
N HIS A 74 -7.77 -1.89 -10.61
CA HIS A 74 -7.18 -1.77 -11.94
C HIS A 74 -6.66 -3.12 -12.48
N ALA A 75 -5.98 -3.90 -11.65
CA ALA A 75 -5.45 -5.20 -12.06
C ALA A 75 -6.56 -6.21 -12.36
N LEU A 76 -7.64 -6.24 -11.56
CA LEU A 76 -8.79 -7.12 -11.81
C LEU A 76 -9.54 -6.72 -13.08
N GLU A 77 -9.81 -5.44 -13.27
CA GLU A 77 -10.51 -4.92 -14.45
C GLU A 77 -9.69 -5.13 -15.73
N SER A 78 -8.37 -4.89 -15.68
CA SER A 78 -7.47 -5.16 -16.80
C SER A 78 -7.40 -6.65 -17.18
N ALA A 79 -7.63 -7.53 -16.21
CA ALA A 79 -7.74 -8.99 -16.45
C ALA A 79 -9.17 -9.44 -16.84
N GLY A 80 -10.10 -8.51 -17.02
CA GLY A 80 -11.50 -8.82 -17.33
C GLY A 80 -12.27 -9.52 -16.20
N ARG A 81 -11.78 -9.41 -14.97
CA ARG A 81 -12.38 -10.07 -13.81
C ARG A 81 -13.37 -9.16 -13.11
N THR A 82 -14.56 -9.66 -12.85
CA THR A 82 -15.53 -8.97 -11.99
C THR A 82 -15.11 -9.07 -10.53
N TRP A 83 -15.44 -8.06 -9.76
CA TRP A 83 -15.14 -7.99 -8.33
C TRP A 83 -16.26 -7.28 -7.56
N HIS A 84 -16.29 -7.49 -6.26
CA HIS A 84 -17.14 -6.74 -5.32
C HIS A 84 -16.39 -6.47 -4.03
N THR A 85 -16.79 -5.44 -3.31
CA THR A 85 -16.20 -5.15 -2.00
C THR A 85 -16.81 -6.08 -0.96
N ALA A 86 -16.01 -7.02 -0.43
CA ALA A 86 -16.41 -7.91 0.66
C ALA A 86 -16.24 -7.24 2.03
N TYR A 87 -15.17 -6.44 2.20
CA TYR A 87 -14.90 -5.76 3.47
C TYR A 87 -14.06 -4.50 3.24
N THR A 88 -14.31 -3.47 4.05
CA THR A 88 -13.52 -2.23 4.05
C THR A 88 -13.12 -1.87 5.48
N SER A 89 -11.85 -1.55 5.68
CA SER A 89 -11.34 -1.07 6.97
C SER A 89 -10.22 -0.04 6.76
N SER A 90 -10.16 0.97 7.61
CA SER A 90 -9.02 1.89 7.70
C SER A 90 -7.84 1.31 8.50
N SER A 91 -8.06 0.21 9.22
CA SER A 91 -7.05 -0.48 10.02
C SER A 91 -6.38 -1.59 9.24
N LEU A 92 -5.03 -1.58 9.19
CA LEU A 92 -4.25 -2.66 8.61
C LEU A 92 -4.54 -3.99 9.32
N ALA A 93 -4.61 -3.99 10.64
CA ALA A 93 -4.93 -5.20 11.42
C ALA A 93 -6.33 -5.76 11.07
N GLY A 94 -7.30 -4.88 10.81
CA GLY A 94 -8.63 -5.28 10.35
C GLY A 94 -8.60 -5.94 8.96
N ILE A 95 -7.82 -5.40 8.03
CA ILE A 95 -7.62 -6.01 6.70
C ILE A 95 -6.94 -7.38 6.84
N GLN A 96 -5.85 -7.46 7.61
CA GLN A 96 -5.12 -8.71 7.85
C GLN A 96 -6.01 -9.79 8.44
N ALA A 97 -6.80 -9.46 9.47
CA ALA A 97 -7.73 -10.40 10.10
C ALA A 97 -8.83 -10.87 9.15
N ALA A 98 -9.40 -9.97 8.35
CA ALA A 98 -10.43 -10.32 7.37
C ALA A 98 -9.90 -11.26 6.27
N VAL A 99 -8.67 -11.02 5.79
CA VAL A 99 -7.99 -11.93 4.85
C VAL A 99 -7.74 -13.28 5.51
N ALA A 100 -7.18 -13.33 6.72
CA ALA A 100 -6.90 -14.55 7.45
C ALA A 100 -8.18 -15.40 7.70
N ALA A 101 -9.30 -14.71 7.95
CA ALA A 101 -10.61 -15.34 8.12
C ALA A 101 -11.25 -15.87 6.82
N GLY A 102 -10.62 -15.65 5.66
CA GLY A 102 -11.14 -16.09 4.36
C GLY A 102 -12.31 -15.28 3.82
N MET A 103 -12.45 -14.02 4.24
CA MET A 103 -13.53 -13.15 3.75
C MET A 103 -13.30 -12.66 2.32
N GLY A 104 -12.08 -12.77 1.79
CA GLY A 104 -11.75 -12.31 0.44
C GLY A 104 -10.26 -12.23 0.18
N LEU A 105 -9.91 -11.52 -0.88
CA LEU A 105 -8.54 -11.21 -1.29
C LEU A 105 -8.20 -9.76 -0.97
N SER A 106 -6.92 -9.49 -0.75
CA SER A 106 -6.42 -8.12 -0.59
C SER A 106 -5.08 -7.94 -1.29
N ILE A 107 -4.61 -6.70 -1.36
CA ILE A 107 -3.21 -6.37 -1.65
C ILE A 107 -2.57 -5.88 -0.36
N LEU A 108 -1.45 -6.49 -0.01
CA LEU A 108 -0.62 -6.08 1.13
C LEU A 108 0.82 -5.87 0.69
N SER A 109 1.52 -4.94 1.35
CA SER A 109 2.97 -4.85 1.23
C SER A 109 3.61 -6.11 1.82
N GLU A 110 4.75 -6.50 1.29
CA GLU A 110 5.51 -7.67 1.73
C GLU A 110 5.72 -7.67 3.25
N MET A 111 6.06 -6.51 3.83
CA MET A 111 6.25 -6.33 5.27
C MET A 111 4.96 -6.49 6.10
N SER A 112 3.79 -6.46 5.48
CA SER A 112 2.49 -6.57 6.15
C SER A 112 1.87 -7.96 6.01
N ILE A 113 2.53 -8.88 5.31
CA ILE A 113 2.06 -10.26 5.15
C ILE A 113 2.36 -11.04 6.42
N GLN A 114 1.37 -11.75 6.92
CA GLN A 114 1.46 -12.58 8.13
C GLN A 114 1.49 -14.07 7.77
N ALA A 115 1.80 -14.92 8.75
CA ALA A 115 1.91 -16.37 8.58
C ALA A 115 0.60 -17.03 8.12
N GLU A 116 -0.54 -16.40 8.44
CA GLU A 116 -1.90 -16.83 8.09
C GLU A 116 -2.26 -16.51 6.63
N HIS A 117 -1.46 -15.69 5.96
CA HIS A 117 -1.69 -15.28 4.57
C HIS A 117 -0.93 -16.16 3.59
N ARG A 118 -1.57 -16.45 2.46
CA ARG A 118 -0.96 -17.05 1.27
C ARG A 118 -0.84 -15.99 0.18
N VAL A 119 0.34 -15.82 -0.38
CA VAL A 119 0.57 -14.97 -1.55
C VAL A 119 0.05 -15.66 -2.80
N LEU A 120 -0.68 -14.90 -3.62
CA LEU A 120 -1.15 -15.32 -4.94
C LEU A 120 -0.23 -14.75 -6.02
N THR A 121 -0.04 -15.52 -7.08
CA THR A 121 0.88 -15.22 -8.18
C THR A 121 0.18 -15.33 -9.54
N ALA A 122 0.92 -15.08 -10.61
CA ALA A 122 0.43 -15.30 -11.98
C ALA A 122 -0.06 -16.75 -12.21
N LYS A 123 0.49 -17.73 -11.48
CA LYS A 123 0.04 -19.14 -11.55
C LYS A 123 -1.36 -19.32 -10.96
N ASP A 124 -1.76 -18.46 -10.07
CA ASP A 124 -3.10 -18.41 -9.48
C ASP A 124 -4.05 -17.49 -10.27
N GLY A 125 -3.62 -16.95 -11.41
CA GLY A 125 -4.39 -16.04 -12.25
C GLY A 125 -4.38 -14.57 -11.78
N PHE A 126 -3.40 -14.18 -10.94
CA PHE A 126 -3.25 -12.81 -10.46
C PHE A 126 -1.95 -12.20 -10.97
N ALA A 127 -2.07 -11.22 -11.87
CA ALA A 127 -0.93 -10.48 -12.38
C ALA A 127 -0.23 -9.69 -11.25
N PRO A 128 1.09 -9.48 -11.37
CA PRO A 128 1.81 -8.58 -10.46
C PRO A 128 1.17 -7.18 -10.44
N ILE A 129 1.15 -6.58 -9.26
CA ILE A 129 0.66 -5.22 -9.07
C ILE A 129 1.76 -4.22 -9.45
N ASN A 130 1.35 -3.05 -9.94
CA ASN A 130 2.27 -1.94 -10.21
C ASN A 130 3.12 -1.63 -8.99
N ARG A 131 4.39 -1.30 -9.25
CA ARG A 131 5.32 -0.96 -8.18
C ARG A 131 4.89 0.32 -7.50
N THR A 132 4.87 0.29 -6.19
CA THR A 132 4.71 1.46 -5.33
C THR A 132 6.01 1.77 -4.61
N GLU A 133 6.12 2.97 -4.10
CA GLU A 133 7.23 3.39 -3.26
C GLU A 133 6.71 4.21 -2.09
N VAL A 134 7.41 4.17 -0.98
CA VAL A 134 7.27 5.15 0.09
C VAL A 134 8.16 6.32 -0.26
N ALA A 135 7.64 7.52 -0.26
CA ALA A 135 8.37 8.74 -0.61
C ALA A 135 8.37 9.72 0.56
N LEU A 136 9.54 10.27 0.85
CA LEU A 136 9.73 11.38 1.78
C LEU A 136 9.81 12.68 0.99
N MET A 137 8.85 13.56 1.23
CA MET A 137 8.67 14.80 0.50
C MET A 137 8.70 15.99 1.46
N ALA A 138 9.33 17.10 1.05
CA ALA A 138 9.24 18.37 1.77
C ALA A 138 8.54 19.42 0.91
N ALA A 139 7.85 20.33 1.57
CA ALA A 139 7.28 21.52 0.92
C ALA A 139 8.39 22.43 0.35
N PRO A 140 8.13 23.16 -0.74
CA PRO A 140 9.06 24.17 -1.23
C PRO A 140 9.43 25.18 -0.15
N GLY A 141 10.72 25.44 0.06
CA GLY A 141 11.18 26.35 1.09
C GLY A 141 11.16 25.81 2.52
N ALA A 142 11.11 24.50 2.68
CA ALA A 142 11.18 23.85 4.00
C ALA A 142 12.35 24.36 4.85
N SER A 143 12.11 24.57 6.14
CA SER A 143 13.09 25.11 7.07
C SER A 143 14.28 24.17 7.29
N PRO A 144 15.46 24.67 7.71
CA PRO A 144 16.58 23.81 8.08
C PRO A 144 16.24 22.78 9.18
N ALA A 145 15.30 23.10 10.07
CA ALA A 145 14.82 22.16 11.08
C ALA A 145 14.00 21.02 10.44
N THR A 146 13.13 21.34 9.48
CA THR A 146 12.36 20.37 8.71
C THR A 146 13.27 19.43 7.92
N LEU A 147 14.32 19.96 7.29
CA LEU A 147 15.28 19.14 6.54
C LEU A 147 16.08 18.20 7.45
N ARG A 148 16.51 18.67 8.64
CA ARG A 148 17.14 17.78 9.63
C ARG A 148 16.20 16.66 10.11
N LEU A 149 14.90 16.94 10.25
CA LEU A 149 13.91 15.90 10.55
C LEU A 149 13.79 14.91 9.38
N ALA A 150 13.80 15.41 8.15
CA ALA A 150 13.78 14.56 6.94
C ALA A 150 14.97 13.60 6.91
N ASP A 151 16.19 14.08 7.21
CA ASP A 151 17.38 13.23 7.27
C ASP A 151 17.23 12.10 8.29
N ARG A 152 16.71 12.42 9.48
CA ARG A 152 16.46 11.39 10.52
C ARG A 152 15.41 10.38 10.14
N LEU A 153 14.35 10.82 9.45
CA LEU A 153 13.33 9.91 8.93
C LEU A 153 13.88 9.02 7.82
N ALA A 154 14.72 9.58 6.94
CA ALA A 154 15.38 8.79 5.90
C ALA A 154 16.28 7.70 6.50
N GLU A 155 17.17 8.06 7.44
CA GLU A 155 18.01 7.08 8.17
C GLU A 155 17.16 5.97 8.82
N PHE A 156 16.03 6.33 9.43
CA PHE A 156 15.12 5.33 10.02
C PHE A 156 14.54 4.38 8.97
N CYS A 157 14.04 4.92 7.85
CA CYS A 157 13.46 4.13 6.77
C CYS A 157 14.50 3.22 6.10
N ASP A 158 15.73 3.70 5.90
CA ASP A 158 16.85 2.88 5.39
C ASP A 158 17.13 1.67 6.31
N ASN A 159 17.15 1.89 7.62
CA ASN A 159 17.32 0.82 8.59
C ASN A 159 16.17 -0.19 8.61
N VAL A 160 14.95 0.25 8.37
CA VAL A 160 13.78 -0.63 8.25
C VAL A 160 13.88 -1.49 6.98
N GLN A 161 14.22 -0.88 5.85
CA GLN A 161 14.40 -1.59 4.57
C GLN A 161 15.55 -2.62 4.65
N ALA A 162 16.68 -2.26 5.24
CA ALA A 162 17.81 -3.15 5.39
C ALA A 162 17.51 -4.41 6.24
N LYS A 163 16.56 -4.33 7.18
CA LYS A 163 16.11 -5.47 7.99
C LYS A 163 15.09 -6.36 7.28
N ALA A 164 14.47 -5.87 6.23
CA ALA A 164 13.44 -6.57 5.46
C ALA A 164 13.97 -7.24 4.19
N ALA A 165 15.23 -6.96 3.82
CA ALA A 165 15.93 -7.53 2.65
C ALA A 165 16.67 -8.81 3.03
#